data_a6cd49c72548d9d77628c50cdb8f5339
#
_entry.id   a6cd49c72548d9d77628c50cdb8f5339
#
_cell.length_a   1.000
_cell.length_b   1.000
_cell.length_c   1.000
_cell.angle_alpha   90.00
_cell.angle_beta   90.00
_cell.angle_gamma   90.00
#
_symmetry.space_group_name_H-M   'P 1'
#
loop_
_entity.id
_entity.type
_entity.pdbx_description
1 polymer ?
#
loop_
_entity_poly.entity_id
_entity_poly.type
_entity_poly.pdbx_seq_one_letter_code
_entity_poly.pdbx_strand_id
1 'polypeptide(L)'
;MKAIVRYGQAFGGYTMRDVPEPTCGPEDIILEIKAAAICGADMKHWRVDNGSDEFNSIRGHEFAGEIVQVGEKVTDWKVGQRVVSDNSAHVCGVCPACEMGDFLCCEEKVNLGLDNNTWGGGFSKYCKIPGEILRIHKHAIWEIPEGVKYEEAAVLDPICNAYKAVAQQSHLILGQDVVVFGTGPLGLFSVQIARLMGAVNIVMVGLDEDVETRFPVALEVGATHVVNGSKEDVVKRCTEICGRDNLGLVIECSGANIALKQAIEMTRPNAEIVRVGMGFKPLEFSINDITSWNKSLIGHMAYDSTSWRNAIRLLESGQIKVQPLITHRLGLSEYEKGFDAMAAKEAIKVIFHYDFED
;
A
#
# COMPACT_ATOMS: atom_id res chain seq x y z
N MET A 1 2.59 -25.13 -10.11
CA MET A 1 1.62 -24.42 -9.26
C MET A 1 0.75 -23.47 -10.09
N LYS A 2 -0.50 -23.20 -9.67
CA LYS A 2 -1.33 -22.14 -10.26
C LYS A 2 -0.84 -20.78 -9.79
N ALA A 3 -0.89 -19.77 -10.70
CA ALA A 3 -0.58 -18.39 -10.36
C ALA A 3 -1.35 -17.41 -11.24
N ILE A 4 -1.63 -16.22 -10.71
CA ILE A 4 -2.14 -15.11 -11.51
C ILE A 4 -0.93 -14.38 -12.10
N VAL A 5 -0.83 -14.41 -13.41
CA VAL A 5 0.24 -13.77 -14.15
C VAL A 5 -0.28 -12.59 -14.95
N ARG A 6 0.54 -11.58 -15.09
CA ARG A 6 0.30 -10.52 -16.04
C ARG A 6 0.63 -11.06 -17.42
N TYR A 7 -0.36 -11.01 -18.31
CA TYR A 7 -0.25 -11.52 -19.67
C TYR A 7 -0.88 -10.52 -20.63
N GLY A 8 -0.19 -10.20 -21.68
CA GLY A 8 -0.49 -9.00 -22.46
C GLY A 8 -1.79 -8.95 -23.22
N GLN A 9 -2.42 -10.05 -23.58
CA GLN A 9 -3.62 -9.99 -24.43
C GLN A 9 -4.87 -10.65 -23.84
N ALA A 10 -4.75 -11.51 -22.83
CA ALA A 10 -5.90 -12.18 -22.27
C ALA A 10 -6.53 -11.35 -21.14
N PHE A 11 -7.80 -11.05 -21.24
CA PHE A 11 -8.61 -10.40 -20.17
C PHE A 11 -8.02 -9.10 -19.60
N GLY A 12 -7.34 -8.30 -20.43
CA GLY A 12 -6.75 -7.07 -19.95
C GLY A 12 -5.58 -7.26 -19.01
N GLY A 13 -4.78 -8.31 -19.19
CA GLY A 13 -3.46 -8.41 -18.61
C GLY A 13 -3.30 -9.35 -17.42
N TYR A 14 -4.37 -9.92 -16.83
CA TYR A 14 -4.26 -10.92 -15.77
C TYR A 14 -4.96 -12.22 -16.16
N THR A 15 -4.27 -13.34 -15.97
CA THR A 15 -4.84 -14.66 -16.23
C THR A 15 -4.24 -15.69 -15.29
N MET A 16 -5.03 -16.71 -14.94
CA MET A 16 -4.56 -17.87 -14.21
C MET A 16 -3.75 -18.79 -15.13
N ARG A 17 -2.54 -19.16 -14.72
CA ARG A 17 -1.65 -20.05 -15.47
C ARG A 17 -1.02 -21.11 -14.56
N ASP A 18 -0.63 -22.22 -15.18
CA ASP A 18 0.32 -23.14 -14.60
C ASP A 18 1.73 -22.62 -14.82
N VAL A 19 2.45 -22.45 -13.75
CA VAL A 19 3.84 -21.97 -13.75
C VAL A 19 4.73 -22.94 -12.98
N PRO A 20 6.03 -23.04 -13.31
CA PRO A 20 6.97 -23.80 -12.50
C PRO A 20 7.00 -23.30 -11.06
N GLU A 21 7.23 -24.20 -10.12
CA GLU A 21 7.56 -23.82 -8.75
C GLU A 21 8.97 -23.22 -8.67
N PRO A 22 9.21 -22.26 -7.81
CA PRO A 22 10.54 -21.69 -7.65
C PRO A 22 11.50 -22.72 -7.05
N THR A 23 12.73 -22.72 -7.52
CA THR A 23 13.81 -23.55 -6.96
C THR A 23 14.61 -22.74 -5.95
N CYS A 24 14.91 -23.35 -4.80
CA CYS A 24 15.72 -22.72 -3.75
C CYS A 24 17.21 -22.88 -4.07
N GLY A 25 17.89 -21.78 -4.31
CA GLY A 25 19.34 -21.75 -4.38
C GLY A 25 20.01 -21.74 -2.98
N PRO A 26 21.36 -21.82 -2.92
CA PRO A 26 22.07 -21.94 -1.64
C PRO A 26 21.84 -20.78 -0.67
N GLU A 27 21.44 -19.60 -1.15
CA GLU A 27 21.24 -18.38 -0.35
C GLU A 27 19.77 -17.90 -0.35
N ASP A 28 18.89 -18.63 -1.07
CA ASP A 28 17.49 -18.24 -1.26
C ASP A 28 16.59 -18.73 -0.12
N ILE A 29 15.40 -18.16 -0.05
CA ILE A 29 14.31 -18.60 0.82
C ILE A 29 13.07 -18.82 -0.05
N ILE A 30 12.32 -19.90 0.19
CA ILE A 30 11.01 -20.13 -0.42
C ILE A 30 9.93 -19.92 0.64
N LEU A 31 8.98 -19.06 0.31
CA LEU A 31 7.77 -18.84 1.11
C LEU A 31 6.60 -19.61 0.51
N GLU A 32 5.83 -20.27 1.33
CA GLU A 32 4.47 -20.68 1.02
C GLU A 32 3.53 -19.53 1.39
N ILE A 33 2.82 -18.98 0.41
CA ILE A 33 1.93 -17.84 0.61
C ILE A 33 0.67 -18.28 1.34
N LYS A 34 0.38 -17.64 2.47
CA LYS A 34 -0.81 -17.91 3.28
C LYS A 34 -1.91 -16.88 3.10
N ALA A 35 -1.54 -15.64 2.75
CA ALA A 35 -2.48 -14.59 2.40
C ALA A 35 -1.82 -13.58 1.47
N ALA A 36 -2.57 -13.10 0.49
CA ALA A 36 -2.15 -12.02 -0.41
C ALA A 36 -3.31 -11.04 -0.64
N ALA A 37 -3.00 -9.75 -0.76
CA ALA A 37 -4.01 -8.71 -0.91
C ALA A 37 -3.93 -8.03 -2.29
N ILE A 38 -5.09 -7.60 -2.80
CA ILE A 38 -5.15 -6.75 -4.00
C ILE A 38 -4.81 -5.31 -3.60
N CYS A 39 -3.84 -4.73 -4.28
CA CYS A 39 -3.49 -3.31 -4.19
C CYS A 39 -4.16 -2.49 -5.30
N GLY A 40 -4.34 -1.19 -5.06
CA GLY A 40 -4.77 -0.25 -6.11
C GLY A 40 -3.81 -0.20 -7.31
N ALA A 41 -2.53 -0.52 -7.13
CA ALA A 41 -1.55 -0.63 -8.20
C ALA A 41 -1.86 -1.80 -9.16
N ASP A 42 -2.40 -2.90 -8.66
CA ASP A 42 -2.81 -4.04 -9.49
C ASP A 42 -3.99 -3.67 -10.40
N MET A 43 -4.90 -2.82 -9.91
CA MET A 43 -6.09 -2.41 -10.67
C MET A 43 -5.77 -1.65 -11.96
N LYS A 44 -4.60 -1.02 -12.06
CA LYS A 44 -4.16 -0.31 -13.28
C LYS A 44 -4.04 -1.23 -14.48
N HIS A 45 -3.85 -2.51 -14.26
CA HIS A 45 -3.65 -3.52 -15.29
C HIS A 45 -4.85 -4.47 -15.43
N TRP A 46 -5.84 -4.38 -14.54
CA TRP A 46 -7.03 -5.20 -14.63
C TRP A 46 -7.86 -4.81 -15.86
N ARG A 47 -8.12 -5.78 -16.73
CA ARG A 47 -8.86 -5.62 -18.00
C ARG A 47 -8.29 -4.55 -18.95
N VAL A 48 -6.97 -4.33 -18.88
CA VAL A 48 -6.26 -3.43 -19.79
C VAL A 48 -5.38 -4.26 -20.71
N ASP A 49 -5.70 -4.26 -22.00
CA ASP A 49 -4.84 -4.84 -23.03
C ASP A 49 -3.59 -3.99 -23.21
N ASN A 50 -2.41 -4.56 -23.04
CA ASN A 50 -1.14 -3.89 -23.27
C ASN A 50 -0.41 -4.35 -24.54
N GLY A 51 -1.10 -5.13 -25.41
CA GLY A 51 -0.62 -5.52 -26.71
C GLY A 51 0.55 -6.52 -26.72
N SER A 52 0.85 -7.18 -25.60
CA SER A 52 1.95 -8.16 -25.50
C SER A 52 1.43 -9.56 -25.13
N ASP A 53 1.90 -10.58 -25.80
CA ASP A 53 1.64 -11.99 -25.48
C ASP A 53 2.68 -12.60 -24.56
N GLU A 54 3.72 -11.84 -24.19
CA GLU A 54 4.79 -12.36 -23.36
C GLU A 54 4.35 -12.52 -21.91
N PHE A 55 4.70 -13.65 -21.30
CA PHE A 55 4.64 -13.85 -19.86
C PHE A 55 5.50 -12.78 -19.19
N ASN A 56 4.89 -12.02 -18.30
CA ASN A 56 5.52 -10.87 -17.73
C ASN A 56 5.98 -11.15 -16.29
N SER A 57 5.05 -11.46 -15.37
CA SER A 57 5.38 -11.82 -13.99
C SER A 57 4.16 -12.38 -13.26
N ILE A 58 4.41 -13.14 -12.19
CA ILE A 58 3.40 -13.45 -11.17
C ILE A 58 3.10 -12.16 -10.41
N ARG A 59 1.81 -11.90 -10.15
CA ARG A 59 1.35 -10.65 -9.52
C ARG A 59 1.13 -10.80 -8.02
N GLY A 60 0.76 -9.68 -7.37
CA GLY A 60 0.50 -9.58 -5.94
C GLY A 60 1.75 -9.26 -5.14
N HIS A 61 1.86 -8.02 -4.70
CA HIS A 61 3.02 -7.52 -3.95
C HIS A 61 2.72 -7.29 -2.46
N GLU A 62 1.48 -7.43 -2.05
CA GLU A 62 1.05 -7.40 -0.66
C GLU A 62 0.80 -8.85 -0.21
N PHE A 63 1.76 -9.49 0.46
CA PHE A 63 1.61 -10.90 0.83
C PHE A 63 2.37 -11.28 2.11
N ALA A 64 1.88 -12.33 2.75
CA ALA A 64 2.48 -12.94 3.93
C ALA A 64 2.43 -14.46 3.83
N GLY A 65 3.40 -15.13 4.41
CA GLY A 65 3.51 -16.58 4.31
C GLY A 65 4.40 -17.22 5.37
N GLU A 66 4.72 -18.47 5.14
CA GLU A 66 5.59 -19.28 5.98
C GLU A 66 6.82 -19.72 5.18
N ILE A 67 7.97 -19.70 5.81
CA ILE A 67 9.20 -20.21 5.20
C ILE A 67 9.09 -21.74 5.13
N VAL A 68 9.11 -22.29 3.92
CA VAL A 68 9.04 -23.75 3.68
C VAL A 68 10.36 -24.34 3.23
N GLN A 69 11.28 -23.51 2.72
CA GLN A 69 12.62 -23.93 2.37
C GLN A 69 13.62 -22.80 2.55
N VAL A 70 14.81 -23.13 3.03
CA VAL A 70 15.97 -22.22 3.14
C VAL A 70 17.18 -22.85 2.47
N GLY A 71 17.98 -22.05 1.79
CA GLY A 71 19.23 -22.46 1.21
C GLY A 71 20.28 -22.78 2.29
N GLU A 72 21.27 -23.63 1.97
CA GLU A 72 22.27 -24.13 2.92
C GLU A 72 23.15 -23.05 3.56
N LYS A 73 23.24 -21.86 2.93
CA LYS A 73 24.00 -20.72 3.43
C LYS A 73 23.15 -19.72 4.21
N VAL A 74 21.83 -19.91 4.29
CA VAL A 74 20.93 -19.05 5.06
C VAL A 74 21.04 -19.41 6.54
N THR A 75 21.47 -18.48 7.37
CA THR A 75 21.69 -18.67 8.81
C THR A 75 20.68 -17.97 9.69
N ASP A 76 20.09 -16.88 9.21
CA ASP A 76 19.25 -15.97 9.99
C ASP A 76 17.77 -16.37 9.99
N TRP A 77 17.38 -17.28 9.08
CA TRP A 77 16.00 -17.71 8.87
C TRP A 77 15.86 -19.24 8.92
N LYS A 78 14.69 -19.72 9.33
CA LYS A 78 14.40 -21.16 9.48
C LYS A 78 13.05 -21.51 8.91
N VAL A 79 12.92 -22.74 8.44
CA VAL A 79 11.63 -23.33 8.04
C VAL A 79 10.64 -23.26 9.21
N GLY A 80 9.39 -22.93 8.91
CA GLY A 80 8.29 -22.75 9.85
C GLY A 80 8.14 -21.32 10.40
N GLN A 81 9.08 -20.40 10.13
CA GLN A 81 8.90 -19.01 10.52
C GLN A 81 7.84 -18.32 9.64
N ARG A 82 6.98 -17.55 10.31
CA ARG A 82 5.93 -16.76 9.71
C ARG A 82 6.51 -15.41 9.32
N VAL A 83 6.41 -15.05 8.05
CA VAL A 83 7.03 -13.82 7.54
C VAL A 83 6.15 -13.06 6.58
N VAL A 84 6.38 -11.76 6.50
CA VAL A 84 5.86 -10.85 5.48
C VAL A 84 7.02 -10.24 4.72
N SER A 85 6.87 -10.04 3.41
CA SER A 85 7.87 -9.40 2.57
C SER A 85 7.52 -7.94 2.33
N ASP A 86 8.54 -7.09 2.26
CA ASP A 86 8.44 -5.73 1.75
C ASP A 86 8.48 -5.66 0.22
N ASN A 87 8.28 -6.82 -0.41
CA ASN A 87 8.32 -7.10 -1.84
C ASN A 87 9.63 -6.79 -2.59
N SER A 88 10.69 -6.34 -1.94
CA SER A 88 12.00 -6.14 -2.57
C SER A 88 12.62 -7.47 -2.99
N ALA A 89 13.08 -7.56 -4.25
CA ALA A 89 13.79 -8.72 -4.79
C ALA A 89 15.21 -8.39 -5.26
N HIS A 90 15.40 -7.18 -5.79
CA HIS A 90 16.70 -6.67 -6.21
C HIS A 90 16.79 -5.16 -5.97
N VAL A 91 17.97 -4.72 -5.55
CA VAL A 91 18.40 -3.31 -5.51
C VAL A 91 19.90 -3.24 -5.78
N CYS A 92 20.40 -2.15 -6.36
CA CYS A 92 21.82 -2.07 -6.69
C CYS A 92 22.77 -1.97 -5.48
N GLY A 93 22.28 -1.53 -4.32
CA GLY A 93 23.04 -1.42 -3.07
C GLY A 93 24.04 -0.24 -2.98
N VAL A 94 24.22 0.53 -4.06
CA VAL A 94 25.29 1.55 -4.17
C VAL A 94 24.80 2.93 -4.64
N CYS A 95 23.56 3.08 -5.07
CA CYS A 95 23.03 4.38 -5.45
C CYS A 95 22.66 5.21 -4.21
N PRO A 96 22.48 6.53 -4.33
CA PRO A 96 22.13 7.39 -3.20
C PRO A 96 20.87 6.94 -2.44
N ALA A 97 19.87 6.39 -3.14
CA ALA A 97 18.69 5.86 -2.50
C ALA A 97 19.01 4.63 -1.61
N CYS A 98 19.83 3.71 -2.11
CA CYS A 98 20.27 2.54 -1.35
C CYS A 98 21.15 2.93 -0.15
N GLU A 99 22.05 3.90 -0.31
CA GLU A 99 22.89 4.40 0.78
C GLU A 99 22.08 5.04 1.91
N MET A 100 20.95 5.67 1.57
CA MET A 100 20.01 6.23 2.56
C MET A 100 19.02 5.20 3.13
N GLY A 101 19.02 3.97 2.62
CA GLY A 101 18.06 2.93 3.02
C GLY A 101 16.67 3.10 2.39
N ASP A 102 16.51 3.95 1.40
CA ASP A 102 15.25 4.18 0.65
C ASP A 102 15.22 3.29 -0.61
N PHE A 103 15.28 1.98 -0.39
CA PHE A 103 15.49 0.96 -1.42
C PHE A 103 14.46 1.01 -2.56
N LEU A 104 13.23 1.42 -2.26
CA LEU A 104 12.18 1.52 -3.27
C LEU A 104 12.31 2.73 -4.21
N CYS A 105 13.26 3.63 -3.94
CA CYS A 105 13.71 4.69 -4.84
C CYS A 105 14.94 4.29 -5.67
N CYS A 106 15.47 3.09 -5.54
CA CYS A 106 16.56 2.58 -6.38
C CYS A 106 16.07 2.45 -7.83
N GLU A 107 16.84 2.96 -8.79
CA GLU A 107 16.49 2.90 -10.22
C GLU A 107 16.56 1.47 -10.79
N GLU A 108 17.40 0.62 -10.20
CA GLU A 108 17.56 -0.78 -10.60
C GLU A 108 16.67 -1.75 -9.80
N LYS A 109 15.77 -1.24 -8.95
CA LYS A 109 14.91 -2.10 -8.13
C LYS A 109 14.07 -3.05 -8.96
N VAL A 110 13.89 -4.26 -8.43
CA VAL A 110 12.89 -5.22 -8.89
C VAL A 110 12.06 -5.65 -7.70
N ASN A 111 10.75 -5.55 -7.83
CA ASN A 111 9.80 -5.90 -6.79
C ASN A 111 9.04 -7.18 -7.11
N LEU A 112 8.91 -8.05 -6.13
CA LEU A 112 8.06 -9.25 -6.20
C LEU A 112 6.60 -8.85 -6.43
N GLY A 113 5.94 -9.53 -7.33
CA GLY A 113 4.52 -9.30 -7.61
C GLY A 113 4.18 -8.00 -8.36
N LEU A 114 5.17 -7.17 -8.70
CA LEU A 114 4.99 -5.92 -9.46
C LEU A 114 5.79 -5.90 -10.76
N ASP A 115 7.09 -6.17 -10.68
CA ASP A 115 8.00 -6.06 -11.81
C ASP A 115 8.21 -7.41 -12.49
N ASN A 116 8.78 -7.38 -13.70
CA ASN A 116 9.16 -8.60 -14.41
C ASN A 116 10.25 -9.34 -13.65
N ASN A 117 9.94 -10.52 -13.17
CA ASN A 117 10.88 -11.38 -12.49
C ASN A 117 10.46 -12.85 -12.56
N THR A 118 11.37 -13.75 -12.23
CA THR A 118 11.15 -15.20 -12.16
C THR A 118 11.01 -15.71 -10.71
N TRP A 119 11.03 -14.82 -9.72
CA TRP A 119 11.00 -15.18 -8.29
C TRP A 119 9.58 -15.33 -7.76
N GLY A 120 8.60 -14.67 -8.39
CA GLY A 120 7.19 -14.83 -8.07
C GLY A 120 6.54 -13.57 -7.49
N GLY A 121 5.45 -13.79 -6.79
CA GLY A 121 4.60 -12.79 -6.16
C GLY A 121 3.54 -13.49 -5.31
N GLY A 122 2.75 -12.71 -4.60
CA GLY A 122 1.76 -13.23 -3.65
C GLY A 122 0.57 -13.98 -4.28
N PHE A 123 0.29 -13.78 -5.58
CA PHE A 123 -0.82 -14.48 -6.25
C PHE A 123 -0.38 -15.82 -6.84
N SER A 124 0.30 -16.61 -6.01
CA SER A 124 0.72 -17.98 -6.29
C SER A 124 0.90 -18.75 -4.99
N LYS A 125 1.18 -20.05 -5.07
CA LYS A 125 1.44 -20.87 -3.88
C LYS A 125 2.78 -20.55 -3.23
N TYR A 126 3.82 -20.44 -4.05
CA TYR A 126 5.19 -20.23 -3.57
C TYR A 126 5.80 -18.96 -4.19
N CYS A 127 6.58 -18.26 -3.38
CA CYS A 127 7.37 -17.11 -3.80
C CYS A 127 8.80 -17.28 -3.30
N LYS A 128 9.78 -16.96 -4.14
CA LYS A 128 11.19 -16.96 -3.77
C LYS A 128 11.66 -15.58 -3.34
N ILE A 129 12.31 -15.52 -2.19
CA ILE A 129 13.09 -14.37 -1.76
C ILE A 129 14.54 -14.64 -2.18
N PRO A 130 15.10 -13.89 -3.13
CA PRO A 130 16.46 -14.11 -3.60
C PRO A 130 17.48 -13.79 -2.50
N GLY A 131 18.50 -14.61 -2.34
CA GLY A 131 19.56 -14.36 -1.35
C GLY A 131 20.34 -13.07 -1.59
N GLU A 132 20.36 -12.61 -2.82
CA GLU A 132 20.98 -11.34 -3.20
C GLU A 132 20.39 -10.16 -2.43
N ILE A 133 19.04 -10.07 -2.36
CA ILE A 133 18.40 -8.96 -1.65
C ILE A 133 18.71 -9.01 -0.16
N LEU A 134 18.76 -10.20 0.46
CA LEU A 134 19.00 -10.36 1.89
C LEU A 134 20.42 -9.95 2.31
N ARG A 135 21.39 -9.93 1.37
CA ARG A 135 22.74 -9.42 1.62
C ARG A 135 22.79 -7.90 1.69
N ILE A 136 21.97 -7.22 0.89
CA ILE A 136 21.95 -5.75 0.77
C ILE A 136 20.92 -5.17 1.73
N HIS A 137 19.72 -5.70 1.68
CA HIS A 137 18.58 -5.26 2.45
C HIS A 137 18.06 -6.41 3.33
N LYS A 138 18.62 -6.55 4.52
CA LYS A 138 18.30 -7.64 5.47
C LYS A 138 16.82 -7.68 5.86
N HIS A 139 16.13 -6.57 5.73
CA HIS A 139 14.72 -6.40 6.08
C HIS A 139 13.78 -6.49 4.87
N ALA A 140 14.20 -7.17 3.79
CA ALA A 140 13.28 -7.53 2.70
C ALA A 140 12.18 -8.50 3.15
N ILE A 141 12.39 -9.21 4.27
CA ILE A 141 11.37 -9.97 4.99
C ILE A 141 11.41 -9.65 6.48
N TRP A 142 10.24 -9.73 7.12
CA TRP A 142 10.02 -9.46 8.52
C TRP A 142 9.28 -10.61 9.18
N GLU A 143 9.66 -10.98 10.40
CA GLU A 143 8.91 -11.95 11.18
C GLU A 143 7.55 -11.38 11.59
N ILE A 144 6.50 -12.20 11.46
CA ILE A 144 5.14 -11.86 11.88
C ILE A 144 4.99 -12.20 13.36
N PRO A 145 4.68 -11.23 14.24
CA PRO A 145 4.50 -11.46 15.66
C PRO A 145 3.46 -12.53 15.96
N GLU A 146 3.59 -13.21 17.09
CA GLU A 146 2.57 -14.12 17.59
C GLU A 146 1.26 -13.36 17.82
N GLY A 147 0.15 -13.95 17.39
CA GLY A 147 -1.19 -13.33 17.47
C GLY A 147 -1.59 -12.47 16.27
N VAL A 148 -0.64 -11.98 15.44
CA VAL A 148 -0.97 -11.31 14.18
C VAL A 148 -1.30 -12.35 13.11
N LYS A 149 -2.44 -12.18 12.43
CA LYS A 149 -2.88 -13.11 11.37
C LYS A 149 -2.14 -12.83 10.05
N TYR A 150 -2.00 -13.86 9.21
CA TYR A 150 -1.42 -13.69 7.87
C TYR A 150 -2.15 -12.65 7.03
N GLU A 151 -3.49 -12.59 7.10
CA GLU A 151 -4.30 -11.59 6.41
C GLU A 151 -3.96 -10.16 6.83
N GLU A 152 -3.69 -9.96 8.12
CA GLU A 152 -3.32 -8.66 8.68
C GLU A 152 -1.89 -8.28 8.28
N ALA A 153 -0.99 -9.25 8.32
CA ALA A 153 0.40 -9.06 7.90
C ALA A 153 0.51 -8.78 6.40
N ALA A 154 -0.29 -9.44 5.56
CA ALA A 154 -0.31 -9.19 4.12
C ALA A 154 -0.69 -7.73 3.78
N VAL A 155 -1.37 -7.02 4.68
CA VAL A 155 -1.78 -5.62 4.50
C VAL A 155 -0.77 -4.62 5.11
N LEU A 156 0.40 -5.08 5.56
CA LEU A 156 1.43 -4.18 6.11
C LEU A 156 1.98 -3.18 5.11
N ASP A 157 2.05 -3.51 3.82
CA ASP A 157 2.52 -2.59 2.79
C ASP A 157 1.79 -1.22 2.84
N PRO A 158 0.46 -1.12 2.69
CA PRO A 158 -0.24 0.16 2.80
C PRO A 158 -0.20 0.78 4.20
N ILE A 159 -0.03 0.00 5.28
CA ILE A 159 0.18 0.54 6.63
C ILE A 159 1.52 1.26 6.71
N CYS A 160 2.59 0.63 6.19
CA CYS A 160 3.93 1.20 6.16
C CYS A 160 4.00 2.49 5.32
N ASN A 161 3.31 2.49 4.17
CA ASN A 161 3.14 3.68 3.33
C ASN A 161 2.46 4.82 4.11
N ALA A 162 1.33 4.55 4.75
CA ALA A 162 0.63 5.55 5.55
C ALA A 162 1.48 6.03 6.74
N TYR A 163 2.20 5.12 7.40
CA TYR A 163 3.11 5.47 8.48
C TYR A 163 4.20 6.45 8.01
N LYS A 164 4.90 6.14 6.90
CA LYS A 164 5.93 7.02 6.34
C LYS A 164 5.35 8.39 5.98
N ALA A 165 4.20 8.43 5.32
CA ALA A 165 3.57 9.68 4.91
C ALA A 165 3.20 10.58 6.09
N VAL A 166 2.54 10.00 7.12
CA VAL A 166 1.98 10.77 8.23
C VAL A 166 3.00 10.97 9.36
N ALA A 167 3.75 9.90 9.74
CA ALA A 167 4.59 9.96 10.94
C ALA A 167 6.05 10.34 10.66
N GLN A 168 6.54 10.20 9.43
CA GLN A 168 7.94 10.48 9.11
C GLN A 168 8.11 11.69 8.19
N GLN A 169 7.23 11.87 7.20
CA GLN A 169 7.38 12.94 6.21
C GLN A 169 6.61 14.20 6.58
N SER A 170 5.47 14.10 7.29
CA SER A 170 4.78 15.27 7.81
C SER A 170 5.34 15.69 9.15
N HIS A 171 5.17 16.98 9.48
CA HIS A 171 5.48 17.52 10.80
C HIS A 171 4.17 17.75 11.58
N LEU A 172 3.30 16.72 11.62
CA LEU A 172 2.05 16.78 12.36
C LEU A 172 2.31 17.09 13.85
N ILE A 173 1.77 18.18 14.33
CA ILE A 173 1.86 18.61 15.73
C ILE A 173 0.62 18.10 16.47
N LEU A 174 0.81 17.56 17.66
CA LEU A 174 -0.27 17.16 18.57
C LEU A 174 -1.31 18.28 18.72
N GLY A 175 -2.58 17.96 18.49
CA GLY A 175 -3.69 18.92 18.55
C GLY A 175 -4.03 19.61 17.23
N GLN A 176 -3.29 19.37 16.15
CA GLN A 176 -3.65 19.86 14.82
C GLN A 176 -4.77 19.06 14.17
N ASP A 177 -5.38 19.67 13.16
CA ASP A 177 -6.39 19.04 12.31
C ASP A 177 -5.76 18.51 11.02
N VAL A 178 -6.29 17.41 10.51
CA VAL A 178 -5.81 16.73 9.31
C VAL A 178 -6.97 16.44 8.36
N VAL A 179 -6.78 16.72 7.08
CA VAL A 179 -7.68 16.26 6.02
C VAL A 179 -6.99 15.15 5.21
N VAL A 180 -7.71 14.06 4.98
CA VAL A 180 -7.24 12.92 4.18
C VAL A 180 -8.14 12.77 2.96
N PHE A 181 -7.57 12.89 1.77
CA PHE A 181 -8.26 12.63 0.51
C PHE A 181 -8.06 11.19 0.06
N GLY A 182 -9.17 10.56 -0.30
CA GLY A 182 -9.18 9.19 -0.82
C GLY A 182 -9.41 8.13 0.26
N THR A 183 -10.48 7.40 0.09
CA THR A 183 -11.06 6.44 1.03
C THR A 183 -10.55 5.00 0.85
N GLY A 184 -9.49 4.82 0.06
CA GLY A 184 -8.81 3.53 -0.08
C GLY A 184 -7.97 3.18 1.16
N PRO A 185 -7.33 1.98 1.18
CA PRO A 185 -6.54 1.52 2.32
C PRO A 185 -5.48 2.52 2.78
N LEU A 186 -4.77 3.19 1.86
CA LEU A 186 -3.78 4.22 2.21
C LEU A 186 -4.39 5.36 3.01
N GLY A 187 -5.55 5.89 2.59
CA GLY A 187 -6.23 6.95 3.31
C GLY A 187 -6.78 6.49 4.66
N LEU A 188 -7.39 5.30 4.71
CA LEU A 188 -7.92 4.72 5.96
C LEU A 188 -6.82 4.42 6.99
N PHE A 189 -5.64 3.98 6.57
CA PHE A 189 -4.50 3.85 7.47
C PHE A 189 -3.89 5.21 7.83
N SER A 190 -3.87 6.17 6.92
CA SER A 190 -3.44 7.55 7.24
C SER A 190 -4.31 8.18 8.32
N VAL A 191 -5.63 7.95 8.30
CA VAL A 191 -6.56 8.35 9.38
C VAL A 191 -6.14 7.75 10.71
N GLN A 192 -5.86 6.46 10.77
CA GLN A 192 -5.45 5.78 11.99
C GLN A 192 -4.13 6.31 12.54
N ILE A 193 -3.13 6.49 11.67
CA ILE A 193 -1.83 7.04 12.09
C ILE A 193 -1.99 8.49 12.58
N ALA A 194 -2.74 9.34 11.87
CA ALA A 194 -3.02 10.70 12.30
C ALA A 194 -3.71 10.74 13.68
N ARG A 195 -4.64 9.82 13.93
CA ARG A 195 -5.30 9.67 15.23
C ARG A 195 -4.31 9.31 16.33
N LEU A 196 -3.43 8.34 16.07
CA LEU A 196 -2.39 7.93 17.03
C LEU A 196 -1.38 9.06 17.31
N MET A 197 -1.13 9.91 16.34
CA MET A 197 -0.29 11.11 16.51
C MET A 197 -1.01 12.27 17.18
N GLY A 198 -2.27 12.11 17.56
CA GLY A 198 -3.02 13.09 18.34
C GLY A 198 -3.65 14.23 17.55
N ALA A 199 -3.96 14.01 16.28
CA ALA A 199 -4.82 14.92 15.51
C ALA A 199 -6.21 15.00 16.16
N VAL A 200 -6.80 16.21 16.18
CA VAL A 200 -8.10 16.49 16.83
C VAL A 200 -9.24 16.26 15.85
N ASN A 201 -9.32 17.07 14.80
CA ASN A 201 -10.24 16.79 13.71
C ASN A 201 -9.50 16.05 12.59
N ILE A 202 -10.03 14.90 12.22
CA ILE A 202 -9.55 14.09 11.12
C ILE A 202 -10.70 13.94 10.14
N VAL A 203 -10.61 14.67 9.03
CA VAL A 203 -11.66 14.72 8.01
C VAL A 203 -11.28 13.81 6.85
N MET A 204 -12.08 12.78 6.59
CA MET A 204 -11.94 11.94 5.39
C MET A 204 -12.78 12.49 4.25
N VAL A 205 -12.15 12.75 3.11
CA VAL A 205 -12.84 13.21 1.89
C VAL A 205 -12.93 12.06 0.90
N GLY A 206 -14.16 11.75 0.46
CA GLY A 206 -14.48 10.73 -0.53
C GLY A 206 -15.56 11.21 -1.49
N LEU A 207 -16.18 10.29 -2.21
CA LEU A 207 -17.18 10.54 -3.24
C LEU A 207 -18.48 9.77 -2.95
N ASP A 208 -19.49 9.88 -3.83
CA ASP A 208 -20.79 9.20 -3.64
C ASP A 208 -20.67 7.69 -3.50
N GLU A 209 -19.75 7.05 -4.22
CA GLU A 209 -19.52 5.62 -4.15
C GLU A 209 -18.92 5.14 -2.80
N ASP A 210 -18.42 6.06 -1.98
CA ASP A 210 -17.77 5.73 -0.70
C ASP A 210 -18.75 5.78 0.48
N VAL A 211 -19.95 6.33 0.30
CA VAL A 211 -20.90 6.65 1.37
C VAL A 211 -21.32 5.41 2.16
N GLU A 212 -21.68 4.34 1.46
CA GLU A 212 -22.22 3.13 2.10
C GLU A 212 -21.14 2.17 2.62
N THR A 213 -19.95 2.17 2.01
CA THR A 213 -18.92 1.16 2.30
C THR A 213 -17.73 1.73 3.07
N ARG A 214 -17.21 2.89 2.69
CA ARG A 214 -15.92 3.40 3.16
C ARG A 214 -16.02 4.47 4.23
N PHE A 215 -17.04 5.33 4.18
CA PHE A 215 -17.26 6.33 5.22
C PHE A 215 -17.57 5.71 6.59
N PRO A 216 -18.41 4.67 6.72
CA PRO A 216 -18.58 3.99 7.99
C PRO A 216 -17.26 3.43 8.54
N VAL A 217 -16.45 2.80 7.71
CA VAL A 217 -15.14 2.28 8.11
C VAL A 217 -14.19 3.41 8.51
N ALA A 218 -14.18 4.53 7.78
CA ALA A 218 -13.36 5.69 8.13
C ALA A 218 -13.68 6.22 9.54
N LEU A 219 -14.95 6.34 9.88
CA LEU A 219 -15.40 6.74 11.22
C LEU A 219 -15.02 5.71 12.28
N GLU A 220 -15.19 4.41 12.00
CA GLU A 220 -14.82 3.32 12.90
C GLU A 220 -13.32 3.31 13.23
N VAL A 221 -12.48 3.63 12.24
CA VAL A 221 -11.02 3.59 12.41
C VAL A 221 -10.41 4.91 12.87
N GLY A 222 -11.23 5.95 13.09
CA GLY A 222 -10.78 7.16 13.78
C GLY A 222 -10.95 8.48 13.06
N ALA A 223 -11.55 8.53 11.86
CA ALA A 223 -12.00 9.78 11.29
C ALA A 223 -13.06 10.42 12.21
N THR A 224 -13.00 11.72 12.41
CA THR A 224 -14.01 12.45 13.18
C THR A 224 -15.16 12.93 12.30
N HIS A 225 -14.85 13.16 11.03
CA HIS A 225 -15.81 13.65 10.04
C HIS A 225 -15.54 13.00 8.68
N VAL A 226 -16.59 12.91 7.89
CA VAL A 226 -16.53 12.54 6.46
C VAL A 226 -17.14 13.66 5.61
N VAL A 227 -16.58 13.89 4.43
CA VAL A 227 -17.06 14.90 3.49
C VAL A 227 -17.24 14.25 2.12
N ASN A 228 -18.45 14.36 1.57
CA ASN A 228 -18.78 13.84 0.26
C ASN A 228 -18.52 14.89 -0.82
N GLY A 229 -17.38 14.81 -1.49
CA GLY A 229 -16.96 15.75 -2.51
C GLY A 229 -17.81 15.74 -3.80
N SER A 230 -18.70 14.75 -3.95
CA SER A 230 -19.69 14.76 -5.04
C SER A 230 -20.88 15.70 -4.76
N LYS A 231 -21.12 16.05 -3.48
CA LYS A 231 -22.30 16.82 -3.05
C LYS A 231 -21.98 18.10 -2.31
N GLU A 232 -20.80 18.18 -1.73
CA GLU A 232 -20.39 19.28 -0.86
C GLU A 232 -19.23 20.08 -1.47
N ASP A 233 -19.16 21.36 -1.19
CA ASP A 233 -17.95 22.16 -1.41
C ASP A 233 -16.90 21.73 -0.37
N VAL A 234 -15.95 20.93 -0.83
CA VAL A 234 -14.93 20.31 0.04
C VAL A 234 -14.10 21.36 0.77
N VAL A 235 -13.67 22.41 0.07
CA VAL A 235 -12.83 23.48 0.67
C VAL A 235 -13.60 24.19 1.77
N LYS A 236 -14.82 24.60 1.49
CA LYS A 236 -15.70 25.26 2.46
C LYS A 236 -15.97 24.36 3.65
N ARG A 237 -16.38 23.09 3.38
CA ARG A 237 -16.79 22.16 4.43
C ARG A 237 -15.63 21.78 5.36
N CYS A 238 -14.46 21.46 4.82
CA CYS A 238 -13.27 21.17 5.63
C CYS A 238 -12.84 22.40 6.47
N THR A 239 -12.93 23.61 5.88
CA THR A 239 -12.60 24.84 6.60
C THR A 239 -13.61 25.14 7.72
N GLU A 240 -14.90 24.83 7.54
CA GLU A 240 -15.91 24.94 8.60
C GLU A 240 -15.65 23.98 9.76
N ILE A 241 -15.23 22.74 9.48
CA ILE A 241 -14.95 21.72 10.49
C ILE A 241 -13.69 22.04 11.28
N CYS A 242 -12.60 22.29 10.57
CA CYS A 242 -11.27 22.44 11.17
C CYS A 242 -10.99 23.87 11.67
N GLY A 243 -11.63 24.87 11.08
CA GLY A 243 -11.16 26.24 11.15
C GLY A 243 -9.90 26.43 10.29
N ARG A 244 -9.85 27.50 9.53
CA ARG A 244 -8.75 27.76 8.58
C ARG A 244 -7.37 27.79 9.23
N ASP A 245 -7.29 28.29 10.45
CA ASP A 245 -6.02 28.47 11.16
C ASP A 245 -5.44 27.14 11.70
N ASN A 246 -6.27 26.11 11.85
CA ASN A 246 -5.87 24.81 12.38
C ASN A 246 -5.53 23.79 11.29
N LEU A 247 -5.97 24.02 10.04
CA LEU A 247 -5.74 23.07 8.95
C LEU A 247 -4.30 23.18 8.42
N GLY A 248 -3.39 22.49 9.10
CA GLY A 248 -1.96 22.50 8.84
C GLY A 248 -1.45 21.32 8.04
N LEU A 249 -2.23 20.25 7.88
CA LEU A 249 -1.80 19.04 7.16
C LEU A 249 -2.90 18.45 6.30
N VAL A 250 -2.53 18.11 5.06
CA VAL A 250 -3.35 17.28 4.16
C VAL A 250 -2.54 16.09 3.70
N ILE A 251 -3.15 14.90 3.76
CA ILE A 251 -2.62 13.66 3.17
C ILE A 251 -3.46 13.36 1.92
N GLU A 252 -2.85 13.46 0.75
CA GLU A 252 -3.53 13.25 -0.53
C GLU A 252 -3.25 11.84 -1.04
N CYS A 253 -4.21 10.90 -0.85
CA CYS A 253 -4.11 9.50 -1.22
C CYS A 253 -4.91 9.14 -2.49
N SER A 254 -5.65 10.08 -3.08
CA SER A 254 -6.51 9.81 -4.24
C SER A 254 -5.76 9.86 -5.57
N GLY A 255 -4.70 10.67 -5.66
CA GLY A 255 -3.99 10.97 -6.90
C GLY A 255 -4.75 11.92 -7.86
N ALA A 256 -5.92 12.41 -7.46
CA ALA A 256 -6.73 13.30 -8.27
C ALA A 256 -6.19 14.74 -8.24
N ASN A 257 -6.03 15.36 -9.41
CA ASN A 257 -5.54 16.73 -9.48
C ASN A 257 -6.47 17.73 -8.78
N ILE A 258 -7.78 17.48 -8.79
CA ILE A 258 -8.74 18.32 -8.08
C ILE A 258 -8.56 18.25 -6.56
N ALA A 259 -8.24 17.08 -6.02
CA ALA A 259 -7.97 16.91 -4.59
C ALA A 259 -6.70 17.70 -4.17
N LEU A 260 -5.64 17.65 -4.98
CA LEU A 260 -4.44 18.44 -4.75
C LEU A 260 -4.73 19.95 -4.80
N LYS A 261 -5.54 20.40 -5.77
CA LYS A 261 -5.96 21.81 -5.85
C LYS A 261 -6.70 22.24 -4.61
N GLN A 262 -7.71 21.48 -4.20
CA GLN A 262 -8.50 21.73 -2.99
C GLN A 262 -7.62 21.72 -1.73
N ALA A 263 -6.64 20.79 -1.63
CA ALA A 263 -5.69 20.76 -0.53
C ALA A 263 -4.86 22.05 -0.42
N ILE A 264 -4.40 22.57 -1.57
CA ILE A 264 -3.67 23.85 -1.61
C ILE A 264 -4.58 25.02 -1.20
N GLU A 265 -5.82 25.05 -1.67
CA GLU A 265 -6.77 26.13 -1.37
C GLU A 265 -7.17 26.20 0.11
N MET A 266 -7.47 25.04 0.74
CA MET A 266 -8.03 25.00 2.09
C MET A 266 -7.00 25.18 3.21
N THR A 267 -5.74 24.85 2.97
CA THR A 267 -4.72 24.84 4.01
C THR A 267 -4.24 26.24 4.38
N ARG A 268 -3.90 26.41 5.67
CA ARG A 268 -3.33 27.66 6.18
C ARG A 268 -1.94 27.98 5.59
N PRO A 269 -1.42 29.20 5.77
CA PRO A 269 0.01 29.47 5.54
C PRO A 269 0.91 28.51 6.35
N ASN A 270 2.07 28.17 5.80
CA ASN A 270 3.03 27.20 6.35
C ASN A 270 2.45 25.80 6.58
N ALA A 271 1.42 25.41 5.84
CA ALA A 271 0.87 24.07 5.90
C ALA A 271 1.66 23.08 5.03
N GLU A 272 1.44 21.81 5.28
CA GLU A 272 2.04 20.70 4.53
C GLU A 272 0.99 19.89 3.80
N ILE A 273 1.34 19.46 2.60
CA ILE A 273 0.55 18.55 1.78
C ILE A 273 1.46 17.37 1.40
N VAL A 274 1.19 16.20 1.94
CA VAL A 274 1.89 14.97 1.57
C VAL A 274 1.09 14.29 0.47
N ARG A 275 1.67 14.21 -0.73
CA ARG A 275 1.05 13.57 -1.89
C ARG A 275 1.50 12.13 -1.99
N VAL A 276 0.61 11.22 -1.60
CA VAL A 276 0.79 9.76 -1.65
C VAL A 276 0.16 9.17 -2.91
N GLY A 277 -1.00 9.70 -3.31
CA GLY A 277 -1.73 9.24 -4.48
C GLY A 277 -1.02 9.60 -5.79
N MET A 278 -0.88 8.62 -6.70
CA MET A 278 -0.32 8.85 -8.03
C MET A 278 -1.42 9.19 -9.04
N GLY A 279 -1.28 10.31 -9.74
CA GLY A 279 -2.09 10.71 -10.88
C GLY A 279 -1.22 10.88 -12.13
N PHE A 280 -1.75 10.46 -13.29
CA PHE A 280 -1.01 10.51 -14.57
C PHE A 280 -1.34 11.74 -15.42
N LYS A 281 -2.37 12.50 -15.05
CA LYS A 281 -2.74 13.71 -15.79
C LYS A 281 -1.87 14.88 -15.36
N PRO A 282 -1.40 15.73 -16.30
CA PRO A 282 -0.72 16.97 -15.96
C PRO A 282 -1.59 17.85 -15.04
N LEU A 283 -0.95 18.68 -14.22
CA LEU A 283 -1.65 19.70 -13.44
C LEU A 283 -2.12 20.84 -14.37
N GLU A 284 -3.41 21.16 -14.30
CA GLU A 284 -4.05 22.22 -15.10
C GLU A 284 -4.31 23.48 -14.25
N PHE A 285 -3.56 23.65 -13.15
CA PHE A 285 -3.67 24.82 -12.27
C PHE A 285 -2.29 25.26 -11.81
N SER A 286 -2.21 26.53 -11.40
CA SER A 286 -0.96 27.09 -10.84
C SER A 286 -0.70 26.58 -9.43
N ILE A 287 0.56 26.28 -9.16
CA ILE A 287 1.05 25.96 -7.81
C ILE A 287 1.61 27.18 -7.07
N ASN A 288 1.41 28.40 -7.61
CA ASN A 288 1.96 29.62 -7.02
C ASN A 288 1.51 29.84 -5.57
N ASP A 289 0.32 29.34 -5.20
CA ASP A 289 -0.17 29.43 -3.82
C ASP A 289 0.69 28.65 -2.81
N ILE A 290 1.43 27.63 -3.28
CA ILE A 290 2.43 26.95 -2.45
C ILE A 290 3.53 27.96 -2.08
N THR A 291 4.07 28.66 -3.08
CA THR A 291 5.12 29.66 -2.88
C THR A 291 4.62 30.87 -2.10
N SER A 292 3.47 31.45 -2.50
CA SER A 292 2.92 32.68 -1.92
C SER A 292 2.55 32.57 -0.43
N TRP A 293 2.20 31.34 -0.01
CA TRP A 293 1.78 31.07 1.38
C TRP A 293 2.78 30.20 2.14
N ASN A 294 4.01 30.05 1.62
CA ASN A 294 5.09 29.25 2.23
C ASN A 294 4.63 27.84 2.62
N LYS A 295 3.82 27.18 1.77
CA LYS A 295 3.35 25.82 1.99
C LYS A 295 4.38 24.79 1.48
N SER A 296 4.34 23.58 1.99
CA SER A 296 5.18 22.48 1.54
C SER A 296 4.35 21.45 0.76
N LEU A 297 4.80 21.09 -0.44
CA LEU A 297 4.28 19.92 -1.17
C LEU A 297 5.34 18.85 -1.11
N ILE A 298 5.02 17.75 -0.41
CA ILE A 298 5.93 16.65 -0.12
C ILE A 298 5.53 15.45 -0.98
N GLY A 299 6.44 15.01 -1.85
CA GLY A 299 6.27 13.77 -2.61
C GLY A 299 6.48 12.55 -1.70
N HIS A 300 5.69 11.52 -1.91
CA HIS A 300 5.78 10.27 -1.17
C HIS A 300 6.04 9.11 -2.11
N MET A 301 6.98 8.23 -1.74
CA MET A 301 7.21 6.95 -2.41
C MET A 301 7.39 5.86 -1.37
N ALA A 302 6.43 4.95 -1.36
CA ALA A 302 6.44 3.72 -0.59
C ALA A 302 6.90 3.88 0.89
N TYR A 303 7.75 3.01 1.38
CA TYR A 303 8.12 2.88 2.79
C TYR A 303 9.64 2.69 2.96
N ASP A 304 10.08 2.59 4.18
CA ASP A 304 11.45 2.25 4.59
C ASP A 304 11.43 1.24 5.76
N SER A 305 12.60 0.78 6.18
CA SER A 305 12.72 -0.19 7.28
C SER A 305 12.20 0.35 8.62
N THR A 306 12.19 1.67 8.83
CA THR A 306 11.65 2.29 10.05
C THR A 306 10.13 2.21 10.07
N SER A 307 9.48 2.50 8.94
CA SER A 307 8.02 2.38 8.82
C SER A 307 7.57 0.94 8.99
N TRP A 308 8.28 -0.05 8.42
CA TRP A 308 8.00 -1.47 8.63
C TRP A 308 8.07 -1.87 10.10
N ARG A 309 9.19 -1.58 10.76
CA ARG A 309 9.38 -1.91 12.19
C ARG A 309 8.28 -1.34 13.06
N ASN A 310 7.92 -0.08 12.84
CA ASN A 310 6.93 0.58 13.67
C ASN A 310 5.50 0.16 13.32
N ALA A 311 5.17 -0.05 12.03
CA ALA A 311 3.87 -0.56 11.61
C ALA A 311 3.60 -1.96 12.18
N ILE A 312 4.58 -2.86 12.16
CA ILE A 312 4.47 -4.19 12.78
C ILE A 312 4.17 -4.07 14.28
N ARG A 313 4.87 -3.20 15.00
CA ARG A 313 4.63 -2.98 16.44
C ARG A 313 3.25 -2.39 16.73
N LEU A 314 2.78 -1.45 15.89
CA LEU A 314 1.45 -0.89 16.03
C LEU A 314 0.34 -1.92 15.74
N LEU A 315 0.58 -2.80 14.78
CA LEU A 315 -0.31 -3.90 14.48
C LEU A 315 -0.34 -4.92 15.63
N GLU A 316 0.82 -5.36 16.11
CA GLU A 316 0.99 -6.29 17.24
C GLU A 316 0.29 -5.78 18.51
N SER A 317 0.43 -4.49 18.79
CA SER A 317 -0.20 -3.85 19.97
C SER A 317 -1.71 -3.58 19.80
N GLY A 318 -2.30 -3.90 18.63
CA GLY A 318 -3.72 -3.68 18.34
C GLY A 318 -4.10 -2.21 18.15
N GLN A 319 -3.13 -1.30 18.00
CA GLN A 319 -3.41 0.12 17.77
C GLN A 319 -3.81 0.40 16.32
N ILE A 320 -3.38 -0.43 15.37
CA ILE A 320 -3.84 -0.40 13.98
C ILE A 320 -4.87 -1.51 13.76
N LYS A 321 -6.03 -1.13 13.24
CA LYS A 321 -7.14 -2.04 12.93
C LYS A 321 -7.13 -2.35 11.44
N VAL A 322 -6.91 -3.60 11.10
CA VAL A 322 -6.94 -4.09 9.70
C VAL A 322 -8.28 -4.72 9.36
N GLN A 323 -8.88 -5.44 10.31
CA GLN A 323 -10.09 -6.24 10.07
C GLN A 323 -11.27 -5.45 9.48
N PRO A 324 -11.57 -4.20 9.90
CA PRO A 324 -12.65 -3.42 9.28
C PRO A 324 -12.43 -3.11 7.79
N LEU A 325 -11.17 -3.15 7.33
CA LEU A 325 -10.82 -2.88 5.93
C LEU A 325 -10.92 -4.13 5.05
N ILE A 326 -10.79 -5.34 5.62
CA ILE A 326 -10.88 -6.60 4.86
C ILE A 326 -12.36 -6.92 4.60
N THR A 327 -12.85 -6.50 3.43
CA THR A 327 -14.25 -6.70 3.05
C THR A 327 -14.50 -8.04 2.38
N HIS A 328 -13.49 -8.60 1.70
CA HIS A 328 -13.61 -9.85 0.95
C HIS A 328 -12.45 -10.80 1.26
N ARG A 329 -12.79 -12.08 1.46
CA ARG A 329 -11.88 -13.20 1.60
C ARG A 329 -12.27 -14.25 0.58
N LEU A 330 -11.40 -14.51 -0.36
CA LEU A 330 -11.68 -15.36 -1.52
C LEU A 330 -10.55 -16.37 -1.71
N GLY A 331 -10.87 -17.49 -2.34
CA GLY A 331 -9.86 -18.36 -2.92
C GLY A 331 -9.15 -17.66 -4.08
N LEU A 332 -7.89 -18.00 -4.34
CA LEU A 332 -7.17 -17.48 -5.50
C LEU A 332 -7.85 -17.90 -6.81
N SER A 333 -8.59 -19.02 -6.82
CA SER A 333 -9.42 -19.47 -7.95
C SER A 333 -10.54 -18.48 -8.31
N GLU A 334 -10.96 -17.64 -7.36
CA GLU A 334 -12.03 -16.64 -7.53
C GLU A 334 -11.47 -15.22 -7.81
N TYR A 335 -10.24 -15.13 -8.30
CA TYR A 335 -9.54 -13.85 -8.47
C TYR A 335 -10.34 -12.81 -9.26
N GLU A 336 -11.05 -13.21 -10.30
CA GLU A 336 -11.87 -12.28 -11.11
C GLU A 336 -12.93 -11.58 -10.27
N LYS A 337 -13.60 -12.31 -9.36
CA LYS A 337 -14.59 -11.72 -8.45
C LYS A 337 -13.93 -10.66 -7.55
N GLY A 338 -12.73 -10.95 -7.03
CA GLY A 338 -12.01 -10.01 -6.17
C GLY A 338 -11.62 -8.73 -6.91
N PHE A 339 -11.10 -8.87 -8.12
CA PHE A 339 -10.74 -7.72 -8.95
C PHE A 339 -11.96 -6.91 -9.40
N ASP A 340 -13.06 -7.60 -9.75
CA ASP A 340 -14.32 -6.93 -10.14
C ASP A 340 -14.93 -6.16 -8.97
N ALA A 341 -14.97 -6.72 -7.76
CA ALA A 341 -15.44 -6.03 -6.58
C ALA A 341 -14.59 -4.76 -6.26
N MET A 342 -13.27 -4.84 -6.47
CA MET A 342 -12.39 -3.66 -6.36
C MET A 342 -12.71 -2.61 -7.44
N ALA A 343 -12.93 -3.03 -8.68
CA ALA A 343 -13.27 -2.15 -9.80
C ALA A 343 -14.63 -1.46 -9.61
N ALA A 344 -15.62 -2.19 -9.08
CA ALA A 344 -16.94 -1.69 -8.75
C ALA A 344 -16.98 -0.80 -7.48
N LYS A 345 -15.86 -0.65 -6.76
CA LYS A 345 -15.78 0.06 -5.46
C LYS A 345 -16.57 -0.60 -4.31
N GLU A 346 -17.02 -1.83 -4.49
CA GLU A 346 -17.70 -2.63 -3.47
C GLU A 346 -16.73 -3.14 -2.40
N ALA A 347 -15.45 -3.34 -2.76
CA ALA A 347 -14.42 -3.77 -1.86
C ALA A 347 -13.50 -2.62 -1.41
N ILE A 348 -13.03 -2.69 -0.16
CA ILE A 348 -11.94 -1.86 0.37
C ILE A 348 -10.62 -2.63 0.23
N LYS A 349 -10.56 -3.84 0.80
CA LYS A 349 -9.42 -4.75 0.70
C LYS A 349 -9.92 -6.17 0.45
N VAL A 350 -9.38 -6.81 -0.57
CA VAL A 350 -9.61 -8.22 -0.90
C VAL A 350 -8.38 -9.01 -0.50
N ILE A 351 -8.59 -10.10 0.20
CA ILE A 351 -7.54 -11.08 0.56
C ILE A 351 -7.80 -12.36 -0.21
N PHE A 352 -6.76 -12.89 -0.83
CA PHE A 352 -6.73 -14.21 -1.44
C PHE A 352 -5.99 -15.21 -0.55
N HIS A 353 -6.51 -16.43 -0.53
CA HIS A 353 -5.85 -17.62 -0.01
C HIS A 353 -5.66 -18.61 -1.15
N TYR A 354 -4.52 -19.30 -1.17
CA TYR A 354 -4.31 -20.36 -2.17
C TYR A 354 -5.24 -21.54 -1.89
N ASP A 355 -6.07 -21.91 -2.86
CA ASP A 355 -7.17 -22.89 -2.73
C ASP A 355 -7.11 -24.02 -3.78
N PHE A 356 -5.98 -24.20 -4.44
CA PHE A 356 -5.79 -25.31 -5.37
C PHE A 356 -5.16 -26.50 -4.66
N GLU A 357 -5.68 -27.70 -5.00
CA GLU A 357 -5.04 -28.97 -4.64
C GLU A 357 -3.78 -29.19 -5.51
N ASP A 358 -2.77 -29.84 -4.92
CA ASP A 358 -1.50 -30.16 -5.60
C ASP A 358 -1.63 -31.36 -6.53
#